data_1edfaae1e72b478dc7a59571850916e5
#
_entry.id   1edfaae1e72b478dc7a59571850916e5
#
_cell.length_a   1.000
_cell.length_b   1.000
_cell.length_c   1.000
_cell.angle_alpha   90.00
_cell.angle_beta   90.00
_cell.angle_gamma   90.00
#
_symmetry.space_group_name_H-M   'P 1'
#
loop_
_entity.id
_entity.type
_entity.pdbx_description
1 polymer ?
#
loop_
_entity_poly.entity_id
_entity_poly.type
_entity_poly.pdbx_seq_one_letter_code
_entity_poly.pdbx_strand_id
1 'polypeptide(L)'
;MNYKLDIHTHTIASGHAYSTLQEMAKAASEKGLEILGITDHASSIPGSVRPVYFRNTHVIPREMYGVRLLIGAELNILDTQGTLDLEPFYYRLMDVRLAGIHKFCWSGGTPSQNTDGMIAAIENQWTDIIAHPGDGTCQLLFEPIVDAAYRTGTLLELNSSSLRPIRNKPDAVSNNLEILRLCKKRDMPVILGSDAHISFDIANYQYALPLLKEADFPDELIVNDKPDLFFQILDKGVERFYTRVPDSPY
;
A
#
# COMPACT_ATOMS: atom_id res chain seq x y z
N MET A 1 -3.67 6.90 19.28
CA MET A 1 -4.44 7.20 18.05
C MET A 1 -5.52 6.15 17.87
N ASN A 2 -6.66 6.53 17.33
CA ASN A 2 -7.69 5.59 16.91
C ASN A 2 -7.62 5.47 15.38
N TYR A 3 -6.88 4.49 14.88
CA TYR A 3 -6.72 4.28 13.44
C TYR A 3 -8.04 3.82 12.83
N LYS A 4 -8.41 4.43 11.71
CA LYS A 4 -9.70 4.23 11.03
C LYS A 4 -9.57 3.48 9.72
N LEU A 5 -8.35 3.38 9.17
CA LEU A 5 -8.12 2.69 7.92
C LEU A 5 -6.85 1.84 7.95
N ASP A 6 -6.92 0.73 7.20
CA ASP A 6 -5.79 -0.11 6.82
C ASP A 6 -5.94 -0.46 5.34
N ILE A 7 -5.00 0.01 4.52
CA ILE A 7 -5.15 -0.05 3.06
C ILE A 7 -4.31 -1.16 2.43
N HIS A 8 -3.40 -1.75 3.17
CA HIS A 8 -2.53 -2.80 2.67
C HIS A 8 -2.85 -4.13 3.37
N THR A 9 -3.71 -4.92 2.74
CA THR A 9 -4.11 -6.25 3.25
C THR A 9 -4.37 -7.23 2.12
N HIS A 10 -4.19 -8.53 2.41
CA HIS A 10 -4.24 -9.64 1.47
C HIS A 10 -5.25 -10.68 1.87
N THR A 11 -5.90 -11.25 0.85
CA THR A 11 -6.79 -12.42 0.99
C THR A 11 -6.10 -13.68 0.47
N ILE A 12 -6.79 -14.82 0.58
CA ILE A 12 -6.34 -16.09 -0.04
C ILE A 12 -6.04 -15.96 -1.53
N ALA A 13 -6.53 -14.93 -2.19
CA ALA A 13 -6.26 -14.65 -3.61
C ALA A 13 -4.80 -14.30 -3.87
N SER A 14 -4.08 -13.77 -2.89
CA SER A 14 -2.62 -13.52 -2.98
C SER A 14 -1.76 -14.78 -3.00
N GLY A 15 -2.36 -15.96 -2.82
CA GLY A 15 -1.69 -17.27 -2.92
C GLY A 15 -0.92 -17.71 -1.68
N HIS A 16 -0.56 -16.79 -0.80
CA HIS A 16 0.16 -17.07 0.45
C HIS A 16 -0.42 -16.31 1.66
N ALA A 17 -1.65 -15.83 1.53
CA ALA A 17 -2.45 -15.33 2.64
C ALA A 17 -3.54 -16.34 3.02
N TYR A 18 -4.15 -16.21 4.21
CA TYR A 18 -4.91 -17.29 4.83
C TYR A 18 -6.34 -16.93 5.20
N SER A 19 -6.80 -15.71 4.90
CA SER A 19 -8.18 -15.29 5.17
C SER A 19 -8.92 -14.90 3.90
N THR A 20 -10.23 -15.14 3.91
CA THR A 20 -11.14 -14.71 2.86
C THR A 20 -11.47 -13.21 3.00
N LEU A 21 -12.00 -12.60 1.93
CA LEU A 21 -12.49 -11.22 1.94
C LEU A 21 -13.46 -10.97 3.12
N GLN A 22 -14.39 -11.90 3.38
CA GLN A 22 -15.37 -11.72 4.46
C GLN A 22 -14.73 -11.78 5.85
N GLU A 23 -13.77 -12.66 6.07
CA GLU A 23 -13.02 -12.73 7.34
C GLU A 23 -12.19 -11.47 7.56
N MET A 24 -11.57 -10.93 6.50
CA MET A 24 -10.84 -9.67 6.57
C MET A 24 -11.77 -8.49 6.91
N ALA A 25 -12.89 -8.35 6.21
CA ALA A 25 -13.87 -7.30 6.47
C ALA A 25 -14.48 -7.39 7.87
N LYS A 26 -14.79 -8.60 8.35
CA LYS A 26 -15.30 -8.83 9.70
C LYS A 26 -14.27 -8.43 10.76
N ALA A 27 -13.02 -8.84 10.61
CA ALA A 27 -11.96 -8.48 11.56
C ALA A 27 -11.69 -6.97 11.58
N ALA A 28 -11.77 -6.29 10.42
CA ALA A 28 -11.67 -4.84 10.34
C ALA A 28 -12.78 -4.15 11.14
N SER A 29 -14.03 -4.62 11.01
CA SER A 29 -15.17 -4.15 11.79
C SER A 29 -14.96 -4.35 13.29
N GLU A 30 -14.54 -5.54 13.72
CA GLU A 30 -14.28 -5.86 15.13
C GLU A 30 -13.15 -5.01 15.72
N LYS A 31 -12.21 -4.54 14.91
CA LYS A 31 -11.13 -3.61 15.29
C LYS A 31 -11.52 -2.14 15.19
N GLY A 32 -12.74 -1.83 14.78
CA GLY A 32 -13.26 -0.47 14.68
C GLY A 32 -12.74 0.33 13.50
N LEU A 33 -12.24 -0.32 12.44
CA LEU A 33 -11.88 0.36 11.21
C LEU A 33 -13.14 0.84 10.47
N GLU A 34 -13.03 2.01 9.85
CA GLU A 34 -14.05 2.56 8.95
C GLU A 34 -13.79 2.14 7.49
N ILE A 35 -12.51 1.93 7.13
CA ILE A 35 -12.07 1.64 5.76
C ILE A 35 -11.05 0.50 5.77
N LEU A 36 -11.23 -0.46 4.87
CA LEU A 36 -10.28 -1.55 4.62
C LEU A 36 -9.94 -1.61 3.13
N GLY A 37 -8.65 -1.57 2.81
CA GLY A 37 -8.12 -1.89 1.48
C GLY A 37 -7.93 -3.39 1.34
N ILE A 38 -8.49 -3.99 0.29
CA ILE A 38 -8.17 -5.35 -0.16
C ILE A 38 -7.29 -5.19 -1.38
N THR A 39 -6.00 -5.41 -1.18
CA THR A 39 -4.94 -5.10 -2.17
C THR A 39 -4.10 -6.33 -2.47
N ASP A 40 -4.79 -7.40 -2.89
CA ASP A 40 -4.14 -8.65 -3.25
C ASP A 40 -3.01 -8.43 -4.26
N HIS A 41 -1.96 -9.26 -4.16
CA HIS A 41 -0.83 -9.21 -5.07
C HIS A 41 -1.24 -9.36 -6.53
N ALA A 42 -0.67 -8.54 -7.39
CA ALA A 42 -0.78 -8.68 -8.82
C ALA A 42 0.01 -9.90 -9.35
N SER A 43 -0.12 -10.16 -10.63
CA SER A 43 0.09 -11.47 -11.24
C SER A 43 1.53 -11.98 -11.27
N SER A 44 2.53 -11.15 -10.99
CA SER A 44 3.94 -11.56 -11.03
C SER A 44 4.42 -12.26 -9.76
N ILE A 45 3.66 -12.19 -8.67
CA ILE A 45 3.97 -12.97 -7.46
C ILE A 45 3.58 -14.43 -7.70
N PRO A 46 4.50 -15.38 -7.48
CA PRO A 46 4.20 -16.81 -7.62
C PRO A 46 3.02 -17.26 -6.73
N GLY A 47 2.03 -17.87 -7.35
CA GLY A 47 0.82 -18.34 -6.64
C GLY A 47 -0.30 -17.32 -6.52
N SER A 48 -0.07 -16.05 -6.91
CA SER A 48 -1.11 -15.03 -6.92
C SER A 48 -2.08 -15.20 -8.09
N VAL A 49 -3.07 -14.31 -8.15
CA VAL A 49 -4.14 -14.36 -9.15
C VAL A 49 -3.70 -13.93 -10.55
N ARG A 50 -4.46 -14.37 -11.55
CA ARG A 50 -4.34 -13.87 -12.91
C ARG A 50 -5.05 -12.51 -13.06
N PRO A 51 -4.68 -11.68 -14.06
CA PRO A 51 -5.30 -10.36 -14.26
C PRO A 51 -6.83 -10.37 -14.33
N VAL A 52 -7.45 -11.44 -14.82
CA VAL A 52 -8.91 -11.58 -14.89
C VAL A 52 -9.60 -11.49 -13.52
N TYR A 53 -8.91 -11.79 -12.42
CA TYR A 53 -9.40 -11.59 -11.06
C TYR A 53 -9.81 -10.13 -10.82
N PHE A 54 -8.94 -9.20 -11.19
CA PHE A 54 -9.18 -7.77 -11.02
C PHE A 54 -10.27 -7.22 -11.94
N ARG A 55 -10.63 -7.94 -13.02
CA ARG A 55 -11.73 -7.55 -13.89
C ARG A 55 -13.10 -7.73 -13.24
N ASN A 56 -13.23 -8.68 -12.30
CA ASN A 56 -14.52 -9.03 -11.70
C ASN A 56 -14.77 -8.40 -10.32
N THR A 57 -13.95 -7.41 -9.93
CA THR A 57 -14.06 -6.77 -8.60
C THR A 57 -15.36 -5.99 -8.41
N HIS A 58 -16.11 -5.71 -9.49
CA HIS A 58 -17.42 -5.05 -9.44
C HIS A 58 -18.52 -5.86 -8.73
N VAL A 59 -18.35 -7.17 -8.57
CA VAL A 59 -19.30 -8.03 -7.83
C VAL A 59 -19.13 -7.92 -6.31
N ILE A 60 -18.05 -7.28 -5.85
CA ILE A 60 -17.75 -7.15 -4.42
C ILE A 60 -18.55 -5.97 -3.87
N PRO A 61 -19.40 -6.15 -2.84
CA PRO A 61 -20.00 -5.05 -2.13
C PRO A 61 -18.95 -4.08 -1.60
N ARG A 62 -19.19 -2.77 -1.76
CA ARG A 62 -18.26 -1.74 -1.28
C ARG A 62 -18.41 -1.44 0.20
N GLU A 63 -19.33 -2.12 0.88
CA GLU A 63 -19.47 -2.10 2.34
C GLU A 63 -19.80 -3.50 2.85
N MET A 64 -19.07 -3.95 3.88
CA MET A 64 -19.34 -5.19 4.61
C MET A 64 -19.14 -4.94 6.10
N TYR A 65 -20.09 -5.42 6.91
CA TYR A 65 -20.03 -5.30 8.38
C TYR A 65 -19.85 -3.85 8.88
N GLY A 66 -20.35 -2.86 8.11
CA GLY A 66 -20.18 -1.44 8.41
C GLY A 66 -18.79 -0.88 8.09
N VAL A 67 -17.96 -1.63 7.38
CA VAL A 67 -16.64 -1.18 6.91
C VAL A 67 -16.71 -0.93 5.41
N ARG A 68 -16.26 0.25 4.97
CA ARG A 68 -16.09 0.57 3.55
C ARG A 68 -14.88 -0.18 3.00
N LEU A 69 -15.08 -0.91 1.90
CA LEU A 69 -14.04 -1.66 1.22
C LEU A 69 -13.49 -0.87 0.03
N LEU A 70 -12.17 -0.73 -0.04
CA LEU A 70 -11.45 -0.27 -1.23
C LEU A 70 -10.79 -1.47 -1.87
N ILE A 71 -11.22 -1.79 -3.09
CA ILE A 71 -10.70 -2.95 -3.82
C ILE A 71 -9.60 -2.49 -4.77
N GLY A 72 -8.43 -3.06 -4.60
CA GLY A 72 -7.25 -2.67 -5.34
C GLY A 72 -6.29 -3.80 -5.61
N ALA A 73 -5.05 -3.45 -5.84
CA ALA A 73 -3.95 -4.39 -5.99
C ALA A 73 -2.66 -3.83 -5.41
N GLU A 74 -1.82 -4.72 -4.91
CA GLU A 74 -0.40 -4.48 -4.75
C GLU A 74 0.32 -4.92 -6.02
N LEU A 75 0.68 -3.91 -6.83
CA LEU A 75 1.38 -4.05 -8.10
C LEU A 75 2.87 -4.30 -7.88
N ASN A 76 3.49 -5.04 -8.78
CA ASN A 76 4.92 -5.27 -8.73
C ASN A 76 5.66 -4.31 -9.67
N ILE A 77 6.67 -3.61 -9.15
CA ILE A 77 7.65 -2.90 -9.96
C ILE A 77 8.62 -3.94 -10.50
N LEU A 78 8.70 -4.08 -11.83
CA LEU A 78 9.42 -5.19 -12.47
C LEU A 78 10.85 -4.85 -12.86
N ASP A 79 11.11 -3.58 -13.16
CA ASP A 79 12.37 -3.14 -13.73
C ASP A 79 12.72 -1.68 -13.36
N THR A 80 13.91 -1.27 -13.78
CA THR A 80 14.45 0.08 -13.54
C THR A 80 13.73 1.19 -14.31
N GLN A 81 12.78 0.85 -15.15
CA GLN A 81 11.88 1.77 -15.86
C GLN A 81 10.56 1.98 -15.11
N GLY A 82 10.37 1.30 -13.97
CA GLY A 82 9.14 1.37 -13.17
C GLY A 82 7.94 0.67 -13.82
N THR A 83 8.20 -0.32 -14.69
CA THR A 83 7.14 -1.12 -15.32
C THR A 83 6.33 -1.84 -14.24
N LEU A 84 5.00 -1.71 -14.28
CA LEU A 84 4.07 -2.39 -13.38
C LEU A 84 3.48 -3.62 -14.08
N ASP A 85 3.16 -4.66 -13.33
CA ASP A 85 2.80 -5.99 -13.82
C ASP A 85 1.33 -6.18 -14.20
N LEU A 86 0.53 -5.13 -14.25
CA LEU A 86 -0.82 -5.13 -14.83
C LEU A 86 -0.94 -4.07 -15.93
N GLU A 87 -1.82 -4.31 -16.89
CA GLU A 87 -2.13 -3.34 -17.93
C GLU A 87 -2.98 -2.18 -17.40
N PRO A 88 -2.86 -0.97 -17.97
CA PRO A 88 -3.62 0.22 -17.55
C PRO A 88 -5.15 0.04 -17.52
N PHE A 89 -5.68 -0.90 -18.31
CA PHE A 89 -7.10 -1.26 -18.29
C PHE A 89 -7.56 -1.66 -16.88
N TYR A 90 -6.76 -2.47 -16.17
CA TYR A 90 -7.11 -2.96 -14.83
C TYR A 90 -7.04 -1.87 -13.76
N TYR A 91 -6.15 -0.89 -13.92
CA TYR A 91 -6.01 0.20 -12.93
C TYR A 91 -7.28 1.02 -12.76
N ARG A 92 -8.05 1.19 -13.84
CA ARG A 92 -9.34 1.92 -13.83
C ARG A 92 -10.43 1.20 -13.05
N LEU A 93 -10.29 -0.11 -12.86
CA LEU A 93 -11.24 -0.96 -12.15
C LEU A 93 -10.97 -1.01 -10.63
N MET A 94 -9.92 -0.35 -10.17
CA MET A 94 -9.46 -0.38 -8.78
C MET A 94 -9.73 0.94 -8.07
N ASP A 95 -10.09 0.85 -6.80
CA ASP A 95 -10.26 2.02 -5.93
C ASP A 95 -8.91 2.57 -5.46
N VAL A 96 -7.92 1.69 -5.25
CA VAL A 96 -6.58 2.03 -4.76
C VAL A 96 -5.52 1.12 -5.39
N ARG A 97 -4.32 1.65 -5.67
CA ARG A 97 -3.20 0.91 -6.24
C ARG A 97 -1.94 1.18 -5.44
N LEU A 98 -1.41 0.10 -4.87
CA LEU A 98 -0.11 0.09 -4.26
C LEU A 98 0.91 -0.38 -5.30
N ALA A 99 2.17 0.05 -5.19
CA ALA A 99 3.27 -0.47 -6.00
C ALA A 99 4.48 -0.73 -5.10
N GLY A 100 5.08 -1.91 -5.23
CA GLY A 100 6.23 -2.30 -4.43
C GLY A 100 7.27 -3.12 -5.20
N ILE A 101 8.50 -3.16 -4.70
CA ILE A 101 9.55 -4.04 -5.22
C ILE A 101 9.52 -5.35 -4.42
N HIS A 102 9.31 -6.46 -5.12
CA HIS A 102 9.30 -7.78 -4.53
C HIS A 102 10.41 -8.65 -5.09
N LYS A 103 11.12 -9.36 -4.21
CA LYS A 103 12.28 -10.20 -4.58
C LYS A 103 11.99 -11.20 -5.70
N PHE A 104 10.75 -11.69 -5.79
CA PHE A 104 10.36 -12.69 -6.81
C PHE A 104 10.19 -12.09 -8.22
N CYS A 105 9.97 -10.80 -8.32
CA CYS A 105 9.62 -10.09 -9.56
C CYS A 105 10.72 -9.14 -10.01
N TRP A 106 11.57 -8.70 -9.09
CA TRP A 106 12.61 -7.70 -9.34
C TRP A 106 13.91 -8.34 -9.79
N SER A 107 14.42 -7.93 -10.93
CA SER A 107 15.69 -8.45 -11.50
C SER A 107 16.96 -7.89 -10.84
N GLY A 108 16.79 -6.91 -9.95
CA GLY A 108 17.90 -6.22 -9.30
C GLY A 108 18.53 -5.10 -10.14
N GLY A 109 19.36 -4.30 -9.50
CA GLY A 109 20.08 -3.19 -10.10
C GLY A 109 21.05 -2.57 -9.09
N THR A 110 21.83 -1.59 -9.52
CA THR A 110 22.58 -0.73 -8.61
C THR A 110 21.61 0.12 -7.78
N PRO A 111 22.02 0.68 -6.62
CA PRO A 111 21.16 1.56 -5.81
C PRO A 111 20.51 2.69 -6.63
N SER A 112 21.27 3.31 -7.55
CA SER A 112 20.72 4.34 -8.45
C SER A 112 19.64 3.78 -9.39
N GLN A 113 19.89 2.65 -10.04
CA GLN A 113 18.93 2.02 -10.94
C GLN A 113 17.67 1.56 -10.23
N ASN A 114 17.80 1.00 -9.03
CA ASN A 114 16.65 0.62 -8.20
C ASN A 114 15.83 1.87 -7.84
N THR A 115 16.49 2.96 -7.49
CA THR A 115 15.87 4.24 -7.18
C THR A 115 15.15 4.82 -8.39
N ASP A 116 15.75 4.76 -9.58
CA ASP A 116 15.14 5.23 -10.83
C ASP A 116 13.84 4.46 -11.14
N GLY A 117 13.84 3.13 -10.97
CA GLY A 117 12.64 2.30 -11.14
C GLY A 117 11.54 2.64 -10.12
N MET A 118 11.91 2.88 -8.86
CA MET A 118 10.96 3.30 -7.83
C MET A 118 10.37 4.69 -8.14
N ILE A 119 11.19 5.65 -8.57
CA ILE A 119 10.75 6.99 -8.97
C ILE A 119 9.82 6.93 -10.16
N ALA A 120 10.15 6.14 -11.18
CA ALA A 120 9.29 5.96 -12.35
C ALA A 120 7.91 5.36 -11.98
N ALA A 121 7.88 4.43 -11.01
CA ALA A 121 6.62 3.90 -10.48
C ALA A 121 5.84 4.96 -9.66
N ILE A 122 6.52 5.82 -8.90
CA ILE A 122 5.90 6.94 -8.16
C ILE A 122 5.28 7.95 -9.14
N GLU A 123 5.97 8.26 -10.24
CA GLU A 123 5.52 9.22 -11.25
C GLU A 123 4.43 8.65 -12.17
N ASN A 124 4.16 7.35 -12.09
CA ASN A 124 3.02 6.76 -12.77
C ASN A 124 1.72 7.25 -12.14
N GLN A 125 0.87 7.92 -12.93
CA GLN A 125 -0.40 8.51 -12.47
C GLN A 125 -1.34 7.53 -11.76
N TRP A 126 -1.15 6.22 -11.94
CA TRP A 126 -1.97 5.17 -11.35
C TRP A 126 -1.45 4.69 -9.99
N THR A 127 -0.25 5.07 -9.58
CA THR A 127 0.29 4.69 -8.28
C THR A 127 -0.20 5.64 -7.20
N ASP A 128 -0.92 5.11 -6.23
CA ASP A 128 -1.44 5.88 -5.09
C ASP A 128 -0.49 5.81 -3.88
N ILE A 129 0.07 4.62 -3.63
CA ILE A 129 0.90 4.32 -2.46
C ILE A 129 2.11 3.50 -2.92
N ILE A 130 3.29 3.82 -2.43
CA ILE A 130 4.44 2.91 -2.51
C ILE A 130 4.43 2.00 -1.29
N ALA A 131 4.29 0.70 -1.54
CA ALA A 131 4.32 -0.34 -0.52
C ALA A 131 5.75 -0.58 -0.02
N HIS A 132 5.92 -0.64 1.28
CA HIS A 132 7.14 -1.02 2.02
C HIS A 132 8.49 -0.57 1.43
N PRO A 133 8.67 0.71 1.02
CA PRO A 133 9.90 1.18 0.36
C PRO A 133 11.16 1.00 1.22
N GLY A 134 11.00 0.96 2.53
CA GLY A 134 12.09 0.82 3.50
C GLY A 134 12.39 -0.62 3.92
N ASP A 135 11.82 -1.63 3.29
CA ASP A 135 11.90 -3.02 3.76
C ASP A 135 13.27 -3.71 3.54
N GLY A 136 14.18 -3.09 2.77
CA GLY A 136 15.50 -3.62 2.50
C GLY A 136 15.53 -4.72 1.41
N THR A 137 14.47 -4.92 0.65
CA THR A 137 14.44 -5.88 -0.47
C THR A 137 15.48 -5.54 -1.53
N CYS A 138 15.74 -4.27 -1.77
CA CYS A 138 16.87 -3.76 -2.55
C CYS A 138 17.43 -2.48 -1.95
N GLN A 139 18.66 -2.12 -2.32
CA GLN A 139 19.24 -0.85 -1.88
C GLN A 139 18.65 0.31 -2.67
N LEU A 140 18.20 1.35 -1.96
CA LEU A 140 17.55 2.55 -2.49
C LEU A 140 18.20 3.82 -1.94
N LEU A 141 18.13 4.89 -2.70
CA LEU A 141 18.46 6.25 -2.26
C LEU A 141 17.16 6.97 -1.88
N PHE A 142 16.91 7.18 -0.59
CA PHE A 142 15.58 7.60 -0.12
C PHE A 142 15.26 9.06 -0.40
N GLU A 143 16.25 9.98 -0.38
CA GLU A 143 15.96 11.40 -0.59
C GLU A 143 15.28 11.68 -1.95
N PRO A 144 15.78 11.20 -3.10
CA PRO A 144 15.10 11.41 -4.38
C PRO A 144 13.73 10.69 -4.47
N ILE A 145 13.55 9.55 -3.78
CA ILE A 145 12.26 8.85 -3.70
C ILE A 145 11.23 9.72 -2.95
N VAL A 146 11.60 10.25 -1.78
CA VAL A 146 10.73 11.12 -1.00
C VAL A 146 10.41 12.41 -1.76
N ASP A 147 11.39 12.98 -2.49
CA ASP A 147 11.17 14.15 -3.35
C ASP A 147 10.18 13.87 -4.48
N ALA A 148 10.28 12.71 -5.13
CA ALA A 148 9.33 12.30 -6.17
C ALA A 148 7.93 12.10 -5.59
N ALA A 149 7.82 11.39 -4.47
CA ALA A 149 6.55 11.14 -3.79
C ALA A 149 5.88 12.45 -3.32
N TYR A 150 6.65 13.39 -2.79
CA TYR A 150 6.17 14.72 -2.42
C TYR A 150 5.60 15.49 -3.62
N ARG A 151 6.31 15.50 -4.76
CA ARG A 151 5.85 16.19 -5.97
C ARG A 151 4.57 15.60 -6.56
N THR A 152 4.43 14.27 -6.52
CA THR A 152 3.28 13.57 -7.11
C THR A 152 2.10 13.43 -6.16
N GLY A 153 2.29 13.67 -4.85
CA GLY A 153 1.32 13.36 -3.82
C GLY A 153 1.11 11.86 -3.61
N THR A 154 2.08 11.01 -3.99
CA THR A 154 2.05 9.57 -3.75
C THR A 154 2.43 9.30 -2.30
N LEU A 155 1.63 8.50 -1.59
CA LEU A 155 1.96 8.15 -0.20
C LEU A 155 3.11 7.14 -0.14
N LEU A 156 3.96 7.28 0.86
CA LEU A 156 4.95 6.26 1.24
C LEU A 156 4.45 5.49 2.45
N GLU A 157 4.54 4.18 2.38
CA GLU A 157 4.08 3.30 3.45
C GLU A 157 5.17 3.07 4.51
N LEU A 158 4.80 3.23 5.77
CA LEU A 158 5.50 2.61 6.90
C LEU A 158 4.87 1.25 7.17
N ASN A 159 5.48 0.20 6.64
CA ASN A 159 4.95 -1.16 6.69
C ASN A 159 5.32 -1.87 7.99
N SER A 160 4.31 -2.17 8.80
CA SER A 160 4.52 -2.81 10.11
C SER A 160 4.98 -4.27 9.99
N SER A 161 4.52 -5.00 8.96
CA SER A 161 4.92 -6.40 8.74
C SER A 161 6.41 -6.53 8.44
N SER A 162 6.98 -5.61 7.67
CA SER A 162 8.42 -5.61 7.32
C SER A 162 9.33 -5.45 8.53
N LEU A 163 8.84 -4.85 9.59
CA LEU A 163 9.57 -4.58 10.84
C LEU A 163 9.50 -5.73 11.85
N ARG A 164 8.76 -6.80 11.54
CA ARG A 164 8.68 -7.97 12.43
C ARG A 164 10.04 -8.69 12.48
N PRO A 165 10.53 -9.06 13.68
CA PRO A 165 11.81 -9.78 13.82
C PRO A 165 11.91 -11.04 12.97
N ILE A 166 10.80 -11.79 12.82
CA ILE A 166 10.75 -13.02 12.04
C ILE A 166 10.98 -12.81 10.53
N ARG A 167 10.77 -11.58 10.02
CA ARG A 167 11.02 -11.25 8.60
C ARG A 167 12.51 -11.16 8.28
N ASN A 168 13.35 -11.05 9.30
CA ASN A 168 14.82 -10.98 9.19
C ASN A 168 15.29 -9.96 8.12
N LYS A 169 14.77 -8.74 8.22
CA LYS A 169 15.11 -7.59 7.37
C LYS A 169 15.95 -6.58 8.18
N PRO A 170 17.27 -6.74 8.24
CA PRO A 170 18.13 -6.00 9.18
C PRO A 170 18.12 -4.49 8.91
N ASP A 171 17.98 -4.08 7.64
CA ASP A 171 18.02 -2.67 7.24
C ASP A 171 16.65 -1.98 7.36
N ALA A 172 15.57 -2.73 7.63
CA ALA A 172 14.22 -2.17 7.60
C ALA A 172 14.02 -1.04 8.63
N VAL A 173 14.60 -1.15 9.82
CA VAL A 173 14.48 -0.13 10.86
C VAL A 173 15.18 1.16 10.43
N SER A 174 16.46 1.09 10.05
CA SER A 174 17.25 2.26 9.65
C SER A 174 16.67 2.95 8.42
N ASN A 175 16.26 2.17 7.41
CA ASN A 175 15.67 2.69 6.18
C ASN A 175 14.36 3.46 6.45
N ASN A 176 13.45 2.87 7.24
CA ASN A 176 12.19 3.51 7.56
C ASN A 176 12.37 4.75 8.44
N LEU A 177 13.35 4.76 9.36
CA LEU A 177 13.70 5.97 10.13
C LEU A 177 14.20 7.08 9.21
N GLU A 178 15.02 6.77 8.21
CA GLU A 178 15.49 7.74 7.23
C GLU A 178 14.32 8.31 6.41
N ILE A 179 13.43 7.44 5.89
CA ILE A 179 12.22 7.85 5.15
C ILE A 179 11.36 8.78 6.03
N LEU A 180 11.07 8.40 7.27
CA LEU A 180 10.28 9.23 8.18
C LEU A 180 10.90 10.61 8.44
N ARG A 181 12.22 10.69 8.65
CA ARG A 181 12.92 11.97 8.83
C ARG A 181 12.84 12.85 7.59
N LEU A 182 12.97 12.25 6.40
CA LEU A 182 12.85 12.94 5.12
C LEU A 182 11.44 13.44 4.86
N CYS A 183 10.41 12.63 5.17
CA CYS A 183 9.01 13.01 5.07
C CYS A 183 8.67 14.14 6.06
N LYS A 184 9.09 14.02 7.34
CA LYS A 184 8.91 15.08 8.35
C LYS A 184 9.50 16.41 7.91
N LYS A 185 10.70 16.43 7.34
CA LYS A 185 11.36 17.64 6.83
C LYS A 185 10.56 18.36 5.74
N ARG A 186 9.65 17.64 5.06
CA ARG A 186 8.83 18.15 3.94
C ARG A 186 7.37 18.34 4.32
N ASP A 187 6.99 18.16 5.57
CA ASP A 187 5.60 18.07 6.02
C ASP A 187 4.77 17.11 5.15
N MET A 188 5.39 16.01 4.73
CA MET A 188 4.81 15.02 3.84
C MET A 188 4.09 13.95 4.66
N PRO A 189 2.79 13.69 4.39
CA PRO A 189 2.07 12.63 5.07
C PRO A 189 2.56 11.23 4.67
N VAL A 190 2.44 10.29 5.62
CA VAL A 190 2.72 8.87 5.42
C VAL A 190 1.50 8.03 5.79
N ILE A 191 1.48 6.79 5.30
CA ILE A 191 0.45 5.80 5.63
C ILE A 191 1.08 4.60 6.35
N LEU A 192 0.40 4.08 7.38
CA LEU A 192 0.77 2.82 8.01
C LEU A 192 0.08 1.68 7.27
N GLY A 193 0.82 0.62 6.95
CA GLY A 193 0.28 -0.62 6.42
C GLY A 193 0.51 -1.78 7.39
N SER A 194 -0.52 -2.60 7.59
CA SER A 194 -0.34 -3.85 8.34
C SER A 194 0.27 -4.94 7.47
N ASP A 195 0.02 -4.90 6.17
CA ASP A 195 0.37 -5.94 5.21
C ASP A 195 -0.12 -7.30 5.72
N ALA A 196 -1.39 -7.30 6.18
CA ALA A 196 -2.01 -8.43 6.83
C ALA A 196 -2.31 -9.55 5.84
N HIS A 197 -1.70 -10.71 6.06
CA HIS A 197 -1.94 -11.95 5.30
C HIS A 197 -2.88 -12.92 6.04
N ILE A 198 -3.42 -12.48 7.16
CA ILE A 198 -4.44 -13.16 7.95
C ILE A 198 -5.25 -12.12 8.72
N SER A 199 -6.53 -12.37 8.93
CA SER A 199 -7.46 -11.43 9.57
C SER A 199 -7.02 -10.94 10.97
N PHE A 200 -6.28 -11.75 11.72
CA PHE A 200 -5.74 -11.37 13.04
C PHE A 200 -4.73 -10.21 12.97
N ASP A 201 -4.07 -10.04 11.83
CA ASP A 201 -3.02 -9.01 11.64
C ASP A 201 -3.54 -7.67 11.10
N ILE A 202 -4.83 -7.54 10.76
CA ILE A 202 -5.41 -6.26 10.33
C ILE A 202 -5.13 -5.18 11.37
N ALA A 203 -4.71 -3.99 10.91
CA ALA A 203 -4.34 -2.84 11.73
C ALA A 203 -3.30 -3.18 12.83
N ASN A 204 -2.45 -4.17 12.60
CA ASN A 204 -1.37 -4.50 13.51
C ASN A 204 -0.15 -3.62 13.27
N TYR A 205 -0.18 -2.41 13.79
CA TYR A 205 0.89 -1.42 13.64
C TYR A 205 1.94 -1.46 14.76
N GLN A 206 1.92 -2.48 15.63
CA GLN A 206 2.77 -2.55 16.83
C GLN A 206 4.27 -2.42 16.55
N TYR A 207 4.74 -2.80 15.36
CA TYR A 207 6.15 -2.71 14.98
C TYR A 207 6.50 -1.37 14.32
N ALA A 208 5.53 -0.67 13.74
CA ALA A 208 5.71 0.65 13.16
C ALA A 208 5.70 1.77 14.20
N LEU A 209 4.86 1.65 15.24
CA LEU A 209 4.68 2.69 16.26
C LEU A 209 5.96 3.12 16.98
N PRO A 210 6.90 2.21 17.35
CA PRO A 210 8.17 2.60 17.95
C PRO A 210 9.00 3.51 17.06
N LEU A 211 8.98 3.30 15.72
CA LEU A 211 9.73 4.10 14.76
C LEU A 211 9.15 5.51 14.61
N LEU A 212 7.83 5.65 14.61
CA LEU A 212 7.18 6.96 14.63
C LEU A 212 7.62 7.79 15.84
N LYS A 213 7.65 7.14 17.02
CA LYS A 213 8.10 7.78 18.26
C LYS A 213 9.58 8.13 18.21
N GLU A 214 10.44 7.24 17.69
CA GLU A 214 11.88 7.48 17.57
C GLU A 214 12.20 8.63 16.60
N ALA A 215 11.46 8.70 15.47
CA ALA A 215 11.58 9.80 14.51
C ALA A 215 10.93 11.10 15.01
N ASP A 216 10.24 11.08 16.16
CA ASP A 216 9.39 12.18 16.61
C ASP A 216 8.49 12.66 15.46
N PHE A 217 7.82 11.70 14.81
CA PHE A 217 7.01 11.96 13.61
C PHE A 217 5.66 12.56 14.00
N PRO A 218 5.23 13.69 13.38
CA PRO A 218 4.00 14.36 13.75
C PRO A 218 2.75 13.50 13.49
N ASP A 219 1.86 13.42 14.47
CA ASP A 219 0.60 12.67 14.37
C ASP A 219 -0.31 13.19 13.25
N GLU A 220 -0.26 14.50 12.99
CA GLU A 220 -1.02 15.14 11.91
C GLU A 220 -0.60 14.71 10.51
N LEU A 221 0.61 14.16 10.36
CA LEU A 221 1.11 13.62 9.09
C LEU A 221 0.83 12.12 8.91
N ILE A 222 0.14 11.47 9.85
CA ILE A 222 -0.30 10.07 9.70
C ILE A 222 -1.74 10.06 9.19
N VAL A 223 -1.97 9.46 8.00
CA VAL A 223 -3.29 9.50 7.36
C VAL A 223 -4.28 8.48 7.90
N ASN A 224 -3.82 7.49 8.68
CA ASN A 224 -4.64 6.34 9.09
C ASN A 224 -5.83 6.68 10.01
N ASP A 225 -5.82 7.82 10.67
CA ASP A 225 -6.93 8.32 11.48
C ASP A 225 -7.72 9.45 10.80
N LYS A 226 -7.39 9.78 9.53
CA LYS A 226 -7.91 10.91 8.75
C LYS A 226 -8.47 10.46 7.37
N PRO A 227 -9.62 9.76 7.33
CA PRO A 227 -10.21 9.30 6.07
C PRO A 227 -10.37 10.39 5.02
N ASP A 228 -10.80 11.58 5.40
CA ASP A 228 -11.00 12.68 4.45
C ASP A 228 -9.69 13.13 3.79
N LEU A 229 -8.61 13.24 4.58
CA LEU A 229 -7.29 13.55 4.05
C LEU A 229 -6.79 12.43 3.11
N PHE A 230 -7.00 11.17 3.49
CA PHE A 230 -6.65 10.04 2.64
C PHE A 230 -7.35 10.11 1.29
N PHE A 231 -8.66 10.36 1.26
CA PHE A 231 -9.39 10.50 -0.01
C PHE A 231 -8.97 11.73 -0.81
N GLN A 232 -8.67 12.86 -0.17
CA GLN A 232 -8.12 14.03 -0.86
C GLN A 232 -6.79 13.71 -1.55
N ILE A 233 -5.92 12.95 -0.89
CA ILE A 233 -4.64 12.52 -1.47
C ILE A 233 -4.86 11.54 -2.63
N LEU A 234 -5.83 10.63 -2.51
CA LEU A 234 -6.18 9.72 -3.60
C LEU A 234 -6.79 10.43 -4.81
N ASP A 235 -7.44 11.58 -4.62
CA ASP A 235 -8.08 12.35 -5.69
C ASP A 235 -7.06 13.20 -6.47
N LYS A 236 -6.20 12.52 -7.22
CA LYS A 236 -5.18 13.14 -8.09
C LYS A 236 -5.72 13.55 -9.46
N GLY A 237 -7.03 13.73 -9.60
CA GLY A 237 -7.67 14.01 -10.89
C GLY A 237 -7.69 12.81 -11.86
N VAL A 238 -7.32 11.62 -11.39
CA VAL A 238 -7.42 10.38 -12.17
C VAL A 238 -8.86 9.90 -12.17
N GLU A 239 -9.45 9.79 -13.36
CA GLU A 239 -10.83 9.31 -13.52
C GLU A 239 -10.93 7.84 -13.08
N ARG A 240 -11.65 7.60 -11.97
CA ARG A 240 -11.89 6.26 -11.43
C ARG A 240 -13.25 5.77 -11.85
N PHE A 241 -13.32 4.59 -12.42
CA PHE A 241 -14.57 4.03 -12.98
C PHE A 241 -15.69 3.91 -11.94
N TYR A 242 -15.35 3.61 -10.68
CA TYR A 242 -16.31 3.36 -9.60
C TYR A 242 -16.79 4.61 -8.85
N THR A 243 -16.15 5.76 -9.00
CA THR A 243 -16.66 7.01 -8.43
C THR A 243 -17.89 7.55 -9.17
N ARG A 244 -18.23 6.96 -10.32
CA ARG A 244 -19.36 7.37 -11.18
C ARG A 244 -20.53 6.38 -11.22
N VAL A 245 -20.49 5.29 -10.49
CA VAL A 245 -21.66 4.39 -10.41
C VAL A 245 -22.47 4.81 -9.18
N PRO A 246 -23.54 5.62 -9.35
CA PRO A 246 -24.49 5.82 -8.26
C PRO A 246 -25.17 4.48 -8.04
N ASP A 247 -25.17 4.02 -6.79
CA ASP A 247 -26.02 2.94 -6.30
C ASP A 247 -26.14 1.71 -7.22
N SER A 248 -25.10 0.85 -7.20
CA SER A 248 -25.29 -0.50 -7.70
C SER A 248 -26.34 -1.18 -6.83
N PRO A 249 -27.42 -1.73 -7.42
CA PRO A 249 -28.48 -2.40 -6.67
C PRO A 249 -28.09 -3.82 -6.19
N TYR A 250 -26.81 -4.08 -5.93
CA TYR A 250 -26.29 -5.32 -5.34
C TYR A 250 -25.36 -4.98 -4.19
#